data_1567ef1af9e9a08b39c4c562aee2b50e
#
_entry.id   1567ef1af9e9a08b39c4c562aee2b50e
#
_cell.length_a   1.000
_cell.length_b   1.000
_cell.length_c   1.000
_cell.angle_alpha   90.00
_cell.angle_beta   90.00
_cell.angle_gamma   90.00
#
_symmetry.space_group_name_H-M   'P 1'
#
loop_
_entity.id
_entity.type
_entity.pdbx_description
1 polymer ?
#
loop_
_entity_poly.entity_id
_entity_poly.type
_entity_poly.pdbx_seq_one_letter_code
_entity_poly.pdbx_strand_id
1 'polypeptide(L)'
;MSTKNSKLLVIDASVLKASGDENASYPTSKHCYQFLQNVLRICHRAVLTRDLEKEWNNHTSNFGQRWRGEMERRGKLIRIKSLKDSELRAKIYMTDSFLDNYMAEILSEKLTEKNRLDVKKDIHLIEAALATDKIVISLDDNTARRFFALAAQGVEELSELKAIAWVNPDKPDESPIEWLKNGANAEPERRLGYVKPPIDKPKWQQN
;
A
#
# COMPACT_ATOMS: atom_id res chain seq x y z
N MET A 1 -16.81 25.10 -6.87
CA MET A 1 -15.54 24.35 -6.61
C MET A 1 -15.92 23.04 -5.99
N SER A 2 -15.72 21.92 -6.67
CA SER A 2 -16.00 20.59 -6.13
C SER A 2 -15.09 20.38 -4.90
N THR A 3 -15.67 20.17 -3.73
CA THR A 3 -14.95 19.75 -2.54
C THR A 3 -14.37 18.38 -2.82
N LYS A 4 -13.10 18.36 -3.27
CA LYS A 4 -12.37 17.09 -3.43
C LYS A 4 -12.41 16.39 -2.07
N ASN A 5 -13.09 15.26 -1.99
CA ASN A 5 -13.17 14.48 -0.77
C ASN A 5 -11.75 14.16 -0.29
N SER A 6 -11.41 14.64 0.90
CA SER A 6 -10.15 14.29 1.55
C SER A 6 -10.13 12.80 1.87
N LYS A 7 -9.05 12.11 1.48
CA LYS A 7 -8.84 10.69 1.79
C LYS A 7 -7.85 10.51 2.92
N LEU A 8 -8.04 9.42 3.67
CA LEU A 8 -7.15 8.92 4.69
C LEU A 8 -6.21 7.88 4.04
N LEU A 9 -4.93 8.18 4.00
CA LEU A 9 -3.91 7.35 3.37
C LEU A 9 -3.10 6.63 4.45
N VAL A 10 -3.02 5.31 4.38
CA VAL A 10 -2.10 4.51 5.19
C VAL A 10 -0.76 4.50 4.46
N ILE A 11 0.24 5.20 4.99
CA ILE A 11 1.55 5.34 4.36
C ILE A 11 2.55 4.48 5.11
N ASP A 12 3.12 3.50 4.42
CA ASP A 12 4.15 2.60 4.93
C ASP A 12 5.47 3.34 5.19
N ALA A 13 6.21 2.89 6.20
CA ALA A 13 7.53 3.41 6.56
C ALA A 13 8.54 3.32 5.40
N SER A 14 8.41 2.35 4.49
CA SER A 14 9.27 2.20 3.31
C SER A 14 9.29 3.47 2.45
N VAL A 15 8.15 4.15 2.30
CA VAL A 15 8.02 5.38 1.52
C VAL A 15 8.75 6.55 2.19
N LEU A 16 8.60 6.68 3.52
CA LEU A 16 9.30 7.73 4.27
C LEU A 16 10.81 7.49 4.34
N LYS A 17 11.20 6.22 4.47
CA LYS A 17 12.61 5.79 4.50
C LYS A 17 13.29 6.06 3.16
N ALA A 18 12.63 5.72 2.05
CA ALA A 18 13.18 5.90 0.71
C ALA A 18 13.17 7.36 0.25
N SER A 19 12.33 8.22 0.83
CA SER A 19 12.20 9.61 0.40
C SER A 19 13.51 10.37 0.59
N GLY A 20 14.01 10.94 -0.49
CA GLY A 20 15.15 11.87 -0.48
C GLY A 20 14.69 13.30 -0.20
N ASP A 21 15.45 14.27 -0.71
CA ASP A 21 15.08 15.68 -0.74
C ASP A 21 14.85 16.16 -2.19
N GLU A 22 14.74 17.46 -2.38
CA GLU A 22 14.52 18.06 -3.70
C GLU A 22 15.65 17.80 -4.70
N ASN A 23 16.86 17.53 -4.21
CA ASN A 23 18.05 17.26 -5.00
C ASN A 23 18.31 15.75 -5.19
N ALA A 24 17.39 14.90 -4.74
CA ALA A 24 17.56 13.45 -4.85
C ALA A 24 17.75 13.04 -6.32
N SER A 25 18.88 12.39 -6.62
CA SER A 25 19.21 11.88 -7.95
C SER A 25 18.68 10.46 -8.18
N TYR A 26 18.54 9.67 -7.10
CA TYR A 26 18.07 8.31 -7.19
C TYR A 26 16.54 8.29 -7.44
N PRO A 27 16.07 7.58 -8.50
CA PRO A 27 14.68 7.66 -8.94
C PRO A 27 13.65 7.42 -7.82
N THR A 28 13.77 6.31 -7.10
CA THR A 28 12.87 5.97 -5.99
C THR A 28 12.80 7.06 -4.93
N SER A 29 13.96 7.62 -4.56
CA SER A 29 14.02 8.70 -3.56
C SER A 29 13.30 9.96 -4.04
N LYS A 30 13.46 10.29 -5.33
CA LYS A 30 12.78 11.42 -5.95
C LYS A 30 11.28 11.21 -6.05
N HIS A 31 10.84 10.01 -6.46
CA HIS A 31 9.41 9.68 -6.57
C HIS A 31 8.72 9.71 -5.21
N CYS A 32 9.31 9.11 -4.18
CA CYS A 32 8.79 9.16 -2.82
C CYS A 32 8.73 10.60 -2.27
N TYR A 33 9.79 11.39 -2.48
CA TYR A 33 9.80 12.80 -2.12
C TYR A 33 8.66 13.57 -2.78
N GLN A 34 8.52 13.46 -4.11
CA GLN A 34 7.47 14.14 -4.86
C GLN A 34 6.08 13.72 -4.42
N PHE A 35 5.87 12.43 -4.17
CA PHE A 35 4.60 11.90 -3.67
C PHE A 35 4.23 12.52 -2.32
N LEU A 36 5.12 12.44 -1.33
CA LEU A 36 4.90 12.98 0.01
C LEU A 36 4.67 14.50 0.00
N GLN A 37 5.41 15.25 -0.84
CA GLN A 37 5.17 16.67 -1.04
C GLN A 37 3.76 16.96 -1.58
N ASN A 38 3.26 16.15 -2.50
CA ASN A 38 1.90 16.30 -3.02
C ASN A 38 0.85 15.97 -1.96
N VAL A 39 1.03 14.92 -1.16
CA VAL A 39 0.14 14.63 0.00
C VAL A 39 0.07 15.83 0.96
N LEU A 40 1.22 16.48 1.22
CA LEU A 40 1.27 17.66 2.08
C LEU A 40 0.50 18.86 1.49
N ARG A 41 0.55 19.05 0.17
CA ARG A 41 -0.05 20.20 -0.53
C ARG A 41 -1.54 20.03 -0.84
N ILE A 42 -2.00 18.80 -1.05
CA ILE A 42 -3.39 18.48 -1.39
C ILE A 42 -4.19 18.27 -0.09
N CYS A 43 -5.50 18.05 -0.19
CA CYS A 43 -6.39 17.89 0.96
C CYS A 43 -6.28 16.54 1.69
N HIS A 44 -5.57 15.55 1.16
CA HIS A 44 -5.45 14.23 1.77
C HIS A 44 -4.71 14.26 3.10
N ARG A 45 -4.99 13.28 3.95
CA ARG A 45 -4.45 13.14 5.30
C ARG A 45 -3.80 11.78 5.46
N ALA A 46 -2.77 11.67 6.29
CA ALA A 46 -2.13 10.41 6.59
C ALA A 46 -2.68 9.82 7.89
N VAL A 47 -2.86 8.50 7.90
CA VAL A 47 -3.26 7.73 9.07
C VAL A 47 -2.02 7.39 9.89
N LEU A 48 -2.13 7.48 11.21
CA LEU A 48 -1.11 7.05 12.15
C LEU A 48 -1.73 6.13 13.20
N THR A 49 -1.38 4.86 13.16
CA THR A 49 -1.61 3.91 14.25
C THR A 49 -0.36 3.85 15.14
N ARG A 50 -0.46 3.21 16.31
CA ARG A 50 0.70 2.98 17.18
C ARG A 50 1.80 2.17 16.48
N ASP A 51 1.42 1.19 15.67
CA ASP A 51 2.37 0.32 14.97
C ASP A 51 3.07 1.11 13.85
N LEU A 52 2.33 1.86 13.02
CA LEU A 52 2.90 2.79 12.04
C LEU A 52 3.82 3.84 12.68
N GLU A 53 3.42 4.41 13.80
CA GLU A 53 4.24 5.40 14.51
C GLU A 53 5.56 4.83 14.95
N LYS A 54 5.57 3.59 15.46
CA LYS A 54 6.77 2.87 15.85
C LYS A 54 7.70 2.64 14.66
N GLU A 55 7.15 2.22 13.52
CA GLU A 55 7.94 2.01 12.30
C GLU A 55 8.50 3.31 11.73
N TRP A 56 7.68 4.36 11.68
CA TRP A 56 8.15 5.68 11.23
C TRP A 56 9.26 6.23 12.13
N ASN A 57 9.20 5.98 13.44
CA ASN A 57 10.26 6.39 14.37
C ASN A 57 11.59 5.68 14.10
N ASN A 58 11.52 4.41 13.67
CA ASN A 58 12.71 3.59 13.45
C ASN A 58 13.26 3.68 12.02
N HIS A 59 12.39 3.98 11.05
CA HIS A 59 12.69 3.83 9.63
C HIS A 59 12.21 5.05 8.82
N THR A 60 12.79 6.22 9.06
CA THR A 60 12.47 7.39 8.26
C THR A 60 13.71 8.19 7.85
N SER A 61 13.67 8.83 6.69
CA SER A 61 14.71 9.75 6.22
C SER A 61 14.60 11.10 6.95
N ASN A 62 15.64 11.93 6.84
CA ASN A 62 15.61 13.29 7.36
C ASN A 62 14.47 14.12 6.75
N PHE A 63 14.17 13.91 5.47
CA PHE A 63 13.01 14.53 4.83
C PHE A 63 11.70 13.99 5.40
N GLY A 64 11.57 12.67 5.54
CA GLY A 64 10.38 12.03 6.11
C GLY A 64 10.05 12.54 7.52
N GLN A 65 11.07 12.78 8.36
CA GLN A 65 10.89 13.38 9.69
C GLN A 65 10.32 14.80 9.60
N ARG A 66 10.88 15.66 8.75
CA ARG A 66 10.38 17.02 8.54
C ARG A 66 8.97 17.01 7.97
N TRP A 67 8.70 16.14 6.99
CA TRP A 67 7.37 15.97 6.39
C TRP A 67 6.33 15.56 7.44
N ARG A 68 6.64 14.58 8.30
CA ARG A 68 5.77 14.15 9.40
C ARG A 68 5.43 15.32 10.33
N GLY A 69 6.44 16.08 10.78
CA GLY A 69 6.23 17.26 11.63
C GLY A 69 5.33 18.31 10.96
N GLU A 70 5.49 18.53 9.65
CA GLU A 70 4.67 19.46 8.91
C GLU A 70 3.22 18.95 8.72
N MET A 71 3.03 17.65 8.48
CA MET A 71 1.71 17.02 8.46
C MET A 71 0.98 17.18 9.80
N GLU A 72 1.69 16.98 10.90
CA GLU A 72 1.14 17.17 12.24
C GLU A 72 0.77 18.63 12.51
N ARG A 73 1.67 19.59 12.21
CA ARG A 73 1.43 21.01 12.35
C ARG A 73 0.21 21.50 11.56
N ARG A 74 -0.08 20.89 10.40
CA ARG A 74 -1.24 21.21 9.56
C ARG A 74 -2.50 20.44 9.92
N GLY A 75 -2.48 19.63 10.98
CA GLY A 75 -3.63 18.78 11.36
C GLY A 75 -3.98 17.71 10.32
N LYS A 76 -3.01 17.29 9.51
CA LYS A 76 -3.18 16.29 8.44
C LYS A 76 -2.77 14.88 8.85
N LEU A 77 -2.29 14.70 10.07
CA LEU A 77 -1.94 13.41 10.65
C LEU A 77 -3.07 12.95 11.58
N ILE A 78 -3.78 11.90 11.18
CA ILE A 78 -4.96 11.41 11.88
C ILE A 78 -4.58 10.17 12.68
N ARG A 79 -4.56 10.31 14.01
CA ARG A 79 -4.31 9.18 14.89
C ARG A 79 -5.58 8.35 15.06
N ILE A 80 -5.46 7.07 14.75
CA ILE A 80 -6.51 6.09 15.01
C ILE A 80 -6.00 5.01 15.96
N LYS A 81 -6.94 4.37 16.66
CA LYS A 81 -6.60 3.26 17.55
C LYS A 81 -6.07 2.10 16.69
N SER A 82 -4.96 1.47 17.09
CA SER A 82 -4.49 0.22 16.47
C SER A 82 -5.59 -0.83 16.62
N LEU A 83 -6.08 -1.28 15.48
CA LEU A 83 -7.04 -2.37 15.41
C LEU A 83 -6.21 -3.65 15.25
N LYS A 84 -5.86 -4.28 16.37
CA LYS A 84 -5.40 -5.66 16.31
C LYS A 84 -6.62 -6.54 16.12
N ASP A 85 -7.01 -6.73 14.88
CA ASP A 85 -8.06 -7.66 14.53
C ASP A 85 -7.50 -9.09 14.63
N SER A 86 -7.79 -9.74 15.77
CA SER A 86 -7.33 -11.11 16.02
C SER A 86 -7.95 -12.11 15.02
N GLU A 87 -9.14 -11.84 14.52
CA GLU A 87 -9.81 -12.69 13.55
C GLU A 87 -9.18 -12.56 12.16
N LEU A 88 -8.97 -11.35 11.68
CA LEU A 88 -8.26 -11.09 10.42
C LEU A 88 -6.85 -11.70 10.44
N ARG A 89 -6.12 -11.51 11.53
CA ARG A 89 -4.78 -12.08 11.71
C ARG A 89 -4.80 -13.60 11.68
N ALA A 90 -5.74 -14.21 12.41
CA ALA A 90 -5.90 -15.67 12.41
C ALA A 90 -6.21 -16.20 11.00
N LYS A 91 -7.11 -15.55 10.26
CA LYS A 91 -7.41 -15.91 8.87
C LYS A 91 -6.17 -15.81 7.98
N ILE A 92 -5.40 -14.72 8.07
CA ILE A 92 -4.16 -14.55 7.30
C ILE A 92 -3.13 -15.61 7.67
N TYR A 93 -2.97 -15.95 8.96
CA TYR A 93 -2.03 -16.99 9.40
C TYR A 93 -2.45 -18.41 9.00
N MET A 94 -3.75 -18.72 9.00
CA MET A 94 -4.27 -20.01 8.53
C MET A 94 -4.10 -20.17 7.01
N THR A 95 -4.05 -19.07 6.29
CA THR A 95 -3.89 -19.04 4.84
C THR A 95 -2.45 -19.30 4.39
N ASP A 96 -1.47 -19.24 5.30
CA ASP A 96 -0.04 -19.44 4.98
C ASP A 96 0.21 -20.77 4.22
N SER A 97 -0.37 -21.89 4.68
CA SER A 97 -0.19 -23.20 4.03
C SER A 97 -0.95 -23.33 2.71
N PHE A 98 -2.11 -22.70 2.60
CA PHE A 98 -2.88 -22.67 1.36
C PHE A 98 -2.16 -21.82 0.31
N LEU A 99 -1.68 -20.66 0.68
CA LEU A 99 -0.95 -19.76 -0.21
C LEU A 99 0.40 -20.35 -0.65
N ASP A 100 1.07 -21.15 0.18
CA ASP A 100 2.27 -21.87 -0.23
C ASP A 100 2.00 -22.81 -1.39
N ASN A 101 0.91 -23.58 -1.32
CA ASN A 101 0.53 -24.51 -2.39
C ASN A 101 0.06 -23.74 -3.62
N TYR A 102 -0.76 -22.73 -3.44
CA TYR A 102 -1.29 -21.89 -4.52
C TYR A 102 -0.19 -21.07 -5.21
N MET A 103 0.74 -20.52 -4.45
CA MET A 103 1.90 -19.80 -4.99
C MET A 103 2.87 -20.73 -5.71
N ALA A 104 3.12 -21.92 -5.16
CA ALA A 104 3.97 -22.93 -5.80
C ALA A 104 3.38 -23.42 -7.12
N GLU A 105 2.06 -23.58 -7.20
CA GLU A 105 1.35 -24.06 -8.37
C GLU A 105 1.27 -23.01 -9.49
N ILE A 106 0.93 -21.76 -9.14
CA ILE A 106 0.71 -20.69 -10.14
C ILE A 106 1.98 -19.95 -10.52
N LEU A 107 2.89 -19.75 -9.58
CA LEU A 107 4.05 -18.88 -9.76
C LEU A 107 5.38 -19.61 -9.78
N SER A 108 5.38 -20.94 -9.58
CA SER A 108 6.60 -21.76 -9.45
C SER A 108 7.57 -21.23 -8.37
N GLU A 109 7.11 -20.40 -7.45
CA GLU A 109 7.89 -19.78 -6.39
C GLU A 109 7.32 -20.18 -5.02
N LYS A 110 8.18 -20.66 -4.13
CA LYS A 110 7.83 -20.89 -2.71
C LYS A 110 8.03 -19.63 -1.91
N LEU A 111 7.06 -19.30 -1.07
CA LEU A 111 7.25 -18.28 -0.04
C LEU A 111 8.37 -18.71 0.90
N THR A 112 9.42 -17.93 0.98
CA THR A 112 10.49 -18.16 1.95
C THR A 112 9.99 -17.78 3.35
N GLU A 113 10.58 -18.38 4.40
CA GLU A 113 10.28 -18.02 5.80
C GLU A 113 10.46 -16.51 6.03
N LYS A 114 11.45 -15.90 5.40
CA LYS A 114 11.66 -14.46 5.43
C LYS A 114 10.46 -13.69 4.88
N ASN A 115 9.94 -14.07 3.71
CA ASN A 115 8.79 -13.39 3.08
C ASN A 115 7.54 -13.49 3.97
N ARG A 116 7.33 -14.62 4.64
CA ARG A 116 6.22 -14.81 5.59
C ARG A 116 6.34 -13.86 6.79
N LEU A 117 7.54 -13.73 7.35
CA LEU A 117 7.79 -12.79 8.45
C LEU A 117 7.57 -11.34 8.03
N ASP A 118 7.97 -10.97 6.81
CA ASP A 118 7.78 -9.63 6.28
C ASP A 118 6.29 -9.33 6.07
N VAL A 119 5.53 -10.24 5.47
CA VAL A 119 4.06 -10.10 5.34
C VAL A 119 3.38 -9.95 6.70
N LYS A 120 3.78 -10.74 7.71
CA LYS A 120 3.22 -10.66 9.07
C LYS A 120 3.44 -9.29 9.71
N LYS A 121 4.55 -8.63 9.41
CA LYS A 121 4.80 -7.26 9.88
C LYS A 121 3.84 -6.26 9.23
N ASP A 122 3.46 -6.47 7.97
CA ASP A 122 2.68 -5.52 7.19
C ASP A 122 1.15 -5.67 7.36
N ILE A 123 0.69 -6.67 8.15
CA ILE A 123 -0.76 -6.84 8.43
C ILE A 123 -1.36 -5.57 9.03
N HIS A 124 -0.63 -4.81 9.84
CA HIS A 124 -1.12 -3.57 10.43
C HIS A 124 -1.48 -2.49 9.39
N LEU A 125 -0.86 -2.52 8.18
CA LEU A 125 -1.23 -1.64 7.06
C LEU A 125 -2.63 -1.98 6.56
N ILE A 126 -2.92 -3.28 6.43
CA ILE A 126 -4.23 -3.79 6.01
C ILE A 126 -5.30 -3.44 7.04
N GLU A 127 -5.03 -3.69 8.34
CA GLU A 127 -5.93 -3.35 9.44
C GLU A 127 -6.27 -1.84 9.42
N ALA A 128 -5.26 -0.99 9.28
CA ALA A 128 -5.45 0.45 9.21
C ALA A 128 -6.22 0.89 7.95
N ALA A 129 -5.98 0.24 6.82
CA ALA A 129 -6.68 0.53 5.57
C ALA A 129 -8.16 0.13 5.64
N LEU A 130 -8.48 -1.05 6.16
CA LEU A 130 -9.87 -1.51 6.34
C LEU A 130 -10.66 -0.59 7.28
N ALA A 131 -10.00 -0.02 8.29
CA ALA A 131 -10.60 0.92 9.23
C ALA A 131 -10.79 2.34 8.67
N THR A 132 -10.30 2.62 7.47
CA THR A 132 -10.30 3.95 6.88
C THR A 132 -10.77 3.94 5.42
N ASP A 133 -10.16 4.73 4.55
CA ASP A 133 -10.56 4.85 3.13
C ASP A 133 -10.05 3.71 2.23
N LYS A 134 -9.49 2.65 2.81
CA LYS A 134 -8.99 1.45 2.12
C LYS A 134 -7.88 1.75 1.11
N ILE A 135 -6.93 2.58 1.52
CA ILE A 135 -5.80 3.00 0.68
C ILE A 135 -4.50 2.76 1.41
N VAL A 136 -3.62 1.95 0.83
CA VAL A 136 -2.24 1.70 1.27
C VAL A 136 -1.28 2.31 0.27
N ILE A 137 -0.27 3.02 0.78
CA ILE A 137 0.85 3.56 0.00
C ILE A 137 2.11 2.87 0.48
N SER A 138 2.71 2.04 -0.35
CA SER A 138 3.92 1.27 0.02
C SER A 138 4.78 0.98 -1.20
N LEU A 139 6.07 0.72 -0.98
CA LEU A 139 7.02 0.28 -2.01
C LEU A 139 7.07 -1.25 -2.14
N ASP A 140 6.46 -2.00 -1.21
CA ASP A 140 6.52 -3.47 -1.23
C ASP A 140 5.45 -4.08 -2.13
N ASP A 141 5.76 -4.12 -3.43
CA ASP A 141 4.91 -4.78 -4.43
C ASP A 141 5.16 -6.28 -4.54
N ASN A 142 6.40 -6.70 -4.29
CA ASN A 142 6.83 -8.06 -4.60
C ASN A 142 6.48 -9.05 -3.48
N THR A 143 6.40 -8.58 -2.23
CA THR A 143 6.10 -9.41 -1.08
C THR A 143 4.70 -9.12 -0.54
N ALA A 144 4.50 -7.98 0.12
CA ALA A 144 3.24 -7.68 0.81
C ALA A 144 2.06 -7.49 -0.15
N ARG A 145 2.18 -6.60 -1.15
CA ARG A 145 1.09 -6.37 -2.12
C ARG A 145 0.68 -7.66 -2.81
N ARG A 146 1.68 -8.42 -3.31
CA ARG A 146 1.43 -9.68 -4.02
C ARG A 146 0.75 -10.71 -3.12
N PHE A 147 1.23 -10.88 -1.89
CA PHE A 147 0.63 -11.78 -0.92
C PHE A 147 -0.83 -11.42 -0.64
N PHE A 148 -1.10 -10.17 -0.25
CA PHE A 148 -2.47 -9.73 0.07
C PHE A 148 -3.41 -9.78 -1.14
N ALA A 149 -2.90 -9.54 -2.36
CA ALA A 149 -3.69 -9.69 -3.57
C ALA A 149 -4.09 -11.15 -3.82
N LEU A 150 -3.16 -12.09 -3.66
CA LEU A 150 -3.46 -13.52 -3.80
C LEU A 150 -4.40 -14.01 -2.70
N ALA A 151 -4.20 -13.59 -1.46
CA ALA A 151 -5.08 -13.89 -0.34
C ALA A 151 -6.51 -13.36 -0.60
N ALA A 152 -6.63 -12.12 -1.08
CA ALA A 152 -7.91 -11.52 -1.43
C ALA A 152 -8.65 -12.30 -2.53
N GLN A 153 -7.94 -12.84 -3.50
CA GLN A 153 -8.52 -13.53 -4.65
C GLN A 153 -8.84 -15.00 -4.36
N GLY A 154 -7.95 -15.69 -3.64
CA GLY A 154 -8.00 -17.11 -3.41
C GLY A 154 -8.74 -17.57 -2.14
N VAL A 155 -8.94 -16.67 -1.17
CA VAL A 155 -9.52 -16.98 0.14
C VAL A 155 -10.79 -16.17 0.35
N GLU A 156 -11.94 -16.85 0.43
CA GLU A 156 -13.25 -16.20 0.54
C GLU A 156 -13.36 -15.37 1.82
N GLU A 157 -12.84 -15.87 2.92
CA GLU A 157 -12.83 -15.21 4.25
C GLU A 157 -11.99 -13.93 4.27
N LEU A 158 -11.14 -13.71 3.27
CA LEU A 158 -10.32 -12.52 3.09
C LEU A 158 -10.81 -11.63 1.92
N SER A 159 -12.02 -11.88 1.42
CA SER A 159 -12.58 -11.14 0.27
C SER A 159 -12.70 -9.63 0.50
N GLU A 160 -12.76 -9.16 1.75
CA GLU A 160 -12.77 -7.74 2.09
C GLU A 160 -11.48 -6.99 1.64
N LEU A 161 -10.35 -7.72 1.55
CA LEU A 161 -9.10 -7.16 1.06
C LEU A 161 -9.18 -6.72 -0.40
N LYS A 162 -10.12 -7.30 -1.19
CA LYS A 162 -10.34 -6.93 -2.61
C LYS A 162 -10.60 -5.44 -2.81
N ALA A 163 -11.15 -4.78 -1.81
CA ALA A 163 -11.51 -3.36 -1.89
C ALA A 163 -10.34 -2.40 -1.58
N ILE A 164 -9.20 -2.92 -1.09
CA ILE A 164 -8.05 -2.10 -0.72
C ILE A 164 -7.29 -1.71 -1.99
N ALA A 165 -7.12 -0.41 -2.21
CA ALA A 165 -6.21 0.13 -3.21
C ALA A 165 -4.78 0.15 -2.64
N TRP A 166 -3.85 -0.41 -3.41
CA TRP A 166 -2.42 -0.40 -3.08
C TRP A 166 -1.67 0.38 -4.16
N VAL A 167 -1.00 1.44 -3.77
CA VAL A 167 -0.31 2.35 -4.68
C VAL A 167 1.16 2.45 -4.32
N ASN A 168 2.01 2.23 -5.32
CA ASN A 168 3.45 2.38 -5.17
C ASN A 168 3.91 3.71 -5.79
N PRO A 169 4.45 4.66 -4.99
CA PRO A 169 4.95 5.93 -5.50
C PRO A 169 6.09 5.79 -6.53
N ASP A 170 6.83 4.68 -6.51
CA ASP A 170 7.95 4.43 -7.41
C ASP A 170 7.54 3.74 -8.72
N LYS A 171 6.23 3.67 -9.00
CA LYS A 171 5.70 3.18 -10.27
C LYS A 171 5.10 4.30 -11.10
N PRO A 172 5.87 4.92 -12.00
CA PRO A 172 5.39 6.00 -12.86
C PRO A 172 4.20 5.63 -13.75
N ASP A 173 4.13 4.35 -14.17
CA ASP A 173 3.02 3.78 -14.96
C ASP A 173 1.70 3.77 -14.16
N GLU A 174 1.73 3.72 -12.83
CA GLU A 174 0.56 3.91 -11.98
C GLU A 174 0.15 5.38 -11.83
N SER A 175 0.93 6.34 -12.36
CA SER A 175 0.68 7.79 -12.27
C SER A 175 0.25 8.26 -10.88
N PRO A 176 0.99 7.94 -9.79
CA PRO A 176 0.52 8.09 -8.42
C PRO A 176 0.26 9.55 -8.02
N ILE A 177 0.98 10.51 -8.58
CA ILE A 177 0.78 11.94 -8.29
C ILE A 177 -0.50 12.44 -8.96
N GLU A 178 -0.75 12.04 -10.20
CA GLU A 178 -1.98 12.41 -10.91
C GLU A 178 -3.21 11.82 -10.21
N TRP A 179 -3.11 10.55 -9.81
CA TRP A 179 -4.12 9.88 -9.01
C TRP A 179 -4.44 10.64 -7.71
N LEU A 180 -3.43 11.09 -6.95
CA LEU A 180 -3.63 11.94 -5.77
C LEU A 180 -4.41 13.21 -6.11
N LYS A 181 -4.00 13.92 -7.17
CA LYS A 181 -4.64 15.17 -7.60
C LYS A 181 -6.10 14.95 -8.02
N ASN A 182 -6.43 13.78 -8.54
CA ASN A 182 -7.77 13.39 -8.98
C ASN A 182 -8.65 12.85 -7.86
N GLY A 183 -8.20 12.90 -6.61
CA GLY A 183 -9.01 12.59 -5.44
C GLY A 183 -8.69 11.25 -4.79
N ALA A 184 -7.63 10.57 -5.19
CA ALA A 184 -7.13 9.32 -4.62
C ALA A 184 -8.23 8.25 -4.49
N ASN A 185 -9.00 8.01 -5.55
CA ASN A 185 -10.06 7.03 -5.53
C ASN A 185 -9.49 5.61 -5.61
N ALA A 186 -10.17 4.65 -4.96
CA ALA A 186 -9.83 3.24 -5.07
C ALA A 186 -10.30 2.69 -6.43
N GLU A 187 -9.60 3.08 -7.50
CA GLU A 187 -9.85 2.62 -8.86
C GLU A 187 -9.67 1.10 -8.96
N PRO A 188 -10.47 0.39 -9.79
CA PRO A 188 -10.41 -1.08 -9.87
C PRO A 188 -8.99 -1.62 -10.05
N GLU A 189 -8.21 -1.01 -10.94
CA GLU A 189 -6.87 -1.45 -11.35
C GLU A 189 -5.84 -1.37 -10.20
N ARG A 190 -6.13 -0.57 -9.18
CA ARG A 190 -5.28 -0.39 -8.00
C ARG A 190 -5.64 -1.32 -6.86
N ARG A 191 -6.81 -1.98 -6.94
CA ARG A 191 -7.30 -2.83 -5.86
C ARG A 191 -6.57 -4.17 -5.82
N LEU A 192 -6.38 -4.69 -4.63
CA LEU A 192 -5.81 -6.03 -4.43
C LEU A 192 -6.65 -7.13 -5.10
N GLY A 193 -7.97 -6.91 -5.25
CA GLY A 193 -8.85 -7.83 -5.96
C GLY A 193 -8.81 -7.74 -7.48
N TYR A 194 -8.02 -6.84 -8.05
CA TYR A 194 -7.99 -6.66 -9.50
C TYR A 194 -7.28 -7.80 -10.19
N VAL A 195 -7.97 -8.44 -11.12
CA VAL A 195 -7.42 -9.44 -12.04
C VAL A 195 -7.30 -8.77 -13.40
N LYS A 196 -6.07 -8.63 -13.89
CA LYS A 196 -5.84 -8.07 -15.22
C LYS A 196 -6.53 -8.96 -16.27
N PRO A 197 -7.42 -8.41 -17.11
CA PRO A 197 -8.06 -9.20 -18.16
C PRO A 197 -6.99 -9.79 -19.07
N PRO A 198 -7.22 -11.02 -19.61
CA PRO A 198 -6.32 -11.60 -20.59
C PRO A 198 -6.14 -10.64 -21.76
N ILE A 199 -4.90 -10.48 -22.20
CA ILE A 199 -4.61 -9.67 -23.39
C ILE A 199 -5.20 -10.45 -24.58
N ASP A 200 -6.21 -9.90 -25.22
CA ASP A 200 -6.73 -10.45 -26.48
C ASP A 200 -5.56 -10.63 -27.44
N LYS A 201 -5.27 -11.89 -27.79
CA LYS A 201 -4.26 -12.17 -28.82
C LYS A 201 -4.74 -11.50 -30.11
N PRO A 202 -3.88 -10.73 -30.79
CA PRO A 202 -4.25 -10.14 -32.07
C PRO A 202 -4.81 -11.19 -33.01
N LYS A 203 -5.90 -10.89 -33.73
CA LYS A 203 -6.61 -11.84 -34.62
C LYS A 203 -5.71 -12.54 -35.65
N TRP A 204 -4.53 -12.01 -35.95
CA TRP A 204 -3.57 -12.62 -36.86
C TRP A 204 -2.75 -13.76 -36.24
N GLN A 205 -2.86 -14.03 -34.94
CA GLN A 205 -2.22 -15.18 -34.25
C GLN A 205 -3.23 -16.32 -33.98
N GLN A 206 -4.44 -16.27 -34.51
CA GLN A 206 -5.52 -17.26 -34.32
C GLN A 206 -5.70 -18.22 -35.50
N ASN A 207 -4.76 -18.27 -36.44
CA ASN A 207 -4.74 -19.25 -37.56
C ASN A 207 -3.59 -20.23 -37.39
#